data_8fcc7f78d3b76dfcfce3263cb373ddb1
#
_entry.id   8fcc7f78d3b76dfcfce3263cb373ddb1
#
_cell.length_a   1.000
_cell.length_b   1.000
_cell.length_c   1.000
_cell.angle_alpha   90.00
_cell.angle_beta   90.00
_cell.angle_gamma   90.00
#
_symmetry.space_group_name_H-M   'P 1'
#
loop_
_entity.id
_entity.type
_entity.pdbx_description
1 polymer ?
#
loop_
_entity_poly.entity_id
_entity_poly.type
_entity_poly.pdbx_seq_one_letter_code
_entity_poly.pdbx_strand_id
1 'polypeptide(L)'
;MMSAIINHGILLQFQFHCRFRFRFHPQFILRNYSRYSGTIPTRRCVDVVDDPQLFIQSVRQQFKLGFSGVDIPVSIFHQLNYFRPRPSIIVFNQLFTAMSKIKPHPPLSTVVTFCNQLELSGLRPDCHSVCILANCYCHLGRVDFAFSLLGKHIKLGYPPNVVIITTLLNGLILSDKLHPAVQLLDKVVKLGLQPNLITYGAMFKGLCRIGDNAGALRLLRNMERKAPFKPGVVIYSTLIDSFCKDRLLPQALDLFKEMKAKGILPDVVTYTTLIRGMCNLGQWDDAKDLLSEMLNNSIAPEIETYSTLIDMYCKEGNVDEARAILELMTKRGVQPDVITYNALLDGYCLRGEMAKAENLVDIMVKDGIVPDIVTFNTLINGYCKHKQVDKAVVMVEDICLNGTHITPDVVTYRTLIDALCKENRLQFALEKFDEMKHRGVAPDLVTYNSLLDGLLKNAQIDRAMSLRREMENNRVAPDMFTYNTIINGLYEAGRLAEAVEVYSHLVARGLCRDVTTYNIMIKVLCRQARLGDATELLKEMEDNGCSPNERTYNTLIKGCLCANDVGMALEHLHRMRSQGFAADLNTTSLFLGLLTNNNVSDTDKALLHKYFFVERHGEDMRKDEANCD
;
A
#
# COMPACT_ATOMS: atom_id res chain seq x y z
N MET A 1 -28.40 42.35 -9.74
CA MET A 1 -28.20 41.58 -10.98
C MET A 1 -27.11 40.50 -10.85
N MET A 2 -25.97 40.74 -10.20
CA MET A 2 -24.93 39.68 -9.97
C MET A 2 -25.39 38.51 -9.11
N SER A 3 -26.26 38.72 -8.10
CA SER A 3 -26.77 37.65 -7.22
C SER A 3 -27.67 36.64 -7.94
N ALA A 4 -28.39 37.04 -8.99
CA ALA A 4 -29.30 36.18 -9.76
C ALA A 4 -28.56 35.27 -10.77
N ILE A 5 -27.43 35.72 -11.30
CA ILE A 5 -26.63 34.97 -12.27
C ILE A 5 -25.82 33.86 -11.57
N ILE A 6 -25.35 34.11 -10.34
CA ILE A 6 -24.63 33.14 -9.52
C ILE A 6 -25.56 32.01 -9.09
N ASN A 7 -26.80 32.32 -8.73
CA ASN A 7 -27.77 31.30 -8.26
C ASN A 7 -28.27 30.37 -9.38
N HIS A 8 -28.37 30.86 -10.64
CA HIS A 8 -28.89 30.04 -11.74
C HIS A 8 -27.83 29.16 -12.41
N GLY A 9 -26.58 29.64 -12.49
CA GLY A 9 -25.51 28.89 -13.16
C GLY A 9 -25.03 27.65 -12.37
N ILE A 10 -25.01 27.74 -11.04
CA ILE A 10 -24.58 26.62 -10.18
C ILE A 10 -25.68 25.55 -10.05
N LEU A 11 -26.95 25.96 -9.96
CA LEU A 11 -28.07 25.04 -9.80
C LEU A 11 -28.42 24.25 -11.07
N LEU A 12 -28.31 24.83 -12.26
CA LEU A 12 -28.70 24.17 -13.50
C LEU A 12 -27.68 23.12 -13.98
N GLN A 13 -26.39 23.26 -13.68
CA GLN A 13 -25.39 22.26 -14.09
C GLN A 13 -25.25 21.08 -13.13
N PHE A 14 -25.70 21.20 -11.87
CA PHE A 14 -25.73 20.08 -10.91
C PHE A 14 -27.01 19.24 -10.99
N GLN A 15 -28.10 19.75 -11.60
CA GLN A 15 -29.35 18.99 -11.79
C GLN A 15 -29.26 17.90 -12.86
N PHE A 16 -28.28 17.92 -13.76
CA PHE A 16 -28.18 16.93 -14.84
C PHE A 16 -27.53 15.60 -14.44
N HIS A 17 -26.93 15.49 -13.26
CA HIS A 17 -26.28 14.23 -12.83
C HIS A 17 -26.91 13.53 -11.62
N CYS A 18 -27.94 14.07 -11.01
CA CYS A 18 -28.64 13.45 -9.89
C CYS A 18 -30.15 13.31 -10.14
N ARG A 19 -30.52 12.48 -11.15
CA ARG A 19 -31.87 11.91 -11.21
C ARG A 19 -31.95 10.63 -10.39
N PHE A 20 -31.87 10.74 -9.06
CA PHE A 20 -32.39 9.72 -8.16
C PHE A 20 -33.30 10.38 -7.14
N ARG A 21 -34.62 10.16 -7.35
CA ARG A 21 -35.66 10.45 -6.38
C ARG A 21 -35.51 9.48 -5.20
N PHE A 22 -34.95 9.92 -4.10
CA PHE A 22 -35.14 9.25 -2.81
C PHE A 22 -36.24 9.97 -2.01
N ARG A 23 -37.39 9.31 -1.89
CA ARG A 23 -38.40 9.63 -0.87
C ARG A 23 -37.79 9.27 0.49
N PHE A 24 -37.63 10.27 1.35
CA PHE A 24 -37.32 10.05 2.76
C PHE A 24 -38.44 9.26 3.44
N HIS A 25 -38.14 8.05 3.90
CA HIS A 25 -39.00 7.30 4.80
C HIS A 25 -38.48 7.49 6.23
N PRO A 26 -39.29 8.04 7.16
CA PRO A 26 -38.84 8.35 8.56
C PRO A 26 -38.48 7.12 9.39
N GLN A 27 -38.81 5.93 8.95
CA GLN A 27 -38.63 4.68 9.73
C GLN A 27 -37.18 4.13 9.73
N PHE A 28 -36.24 4.67 8.93
CA PHE A 28 -34.85 4.17 8.91
C PHE A 28 -33.99 4.70 10.06
N ILE A 29 -34.42 5.75 10.71
CA ILE A 29 -33.70 6.39 11.85
C ILE A 29 -33.93 5.63 13.18
N LEU A 30 -35.05 4.92 13.32
CA LEU A 30 -35.42 4.24 14.58
C LEU A 30 -34.82 2.83 14.74
N ARG A 31 -34.29 2.20 13.71
CA ARG A 31 -33.75 0.82 13.80
C ARG A 31 -32.31 0.70 14.33
N ASN A 32 -31.54 1.77 14.39
CA ASN A 32 -30.20 1.77 14.98
C ASN A 32 -30.17 2.18 16.47
N TYR A 33 -31.30 2.58 17.02
CA TYR A 33 -31.39 3.01 18.44
C TYR A 33 -31.48 1.84 19.44
N SER A 34 -31.82 0.62 18.99
CA SER A 34 -32.00 -0.54 19.88
C SER A 34 -30.74 -1.36 20.16
N ARG A 35 -29.59 -1.00 19.59
CA ARG A 35 -28.32 -1.73 19.82
C ARG A 35 -27.36 -1.08 20.82
N TYR A 36 -27.72 0.07 21.41
CA TYR A 36 -26.92 0.76 22.43
C TYR A 36 -27.65 0.95 23.77
N SER A 37 -28.60 0.10 24.08
CA SER A 37 -29.16 0.01 25.44
C SER A 37 -28.43 -1.06 26.27
N GLY A 38 -27.09 -0.93 26.33
CA GLY A 38 -26.29 -1.58 27.37
C GLY A 38 -26.12 -0.61 28.52
N THR A 39 -26.58 -1.04 29.68
CA THR A 39 -26.48 -0.44 31.02
C THR A 39 -25.36 0.59 31.20
N ILE A 40 -25.76 1.82 31.45
CA ILE A 40 -24.90 2.94 31.83
C ILE A 40 -24.26 2.62 33.20
N PRO A 41 -22.91 2.55 33.30
CA PRO A 41 -22.27 2.56 34.60
C PRO A 41 -22.32 4.02 35.13
N THR A 42 -23.14 4.24 36.10
CA THR A 42 -23.14 5.45 36.95
C THR A 42 -21.80 5.54 37.69
N ARG A 43 -20.83 6.29 37.18
CA ARG A 43 -19.73 6.80 38.01
C ARG A 43 -19.14 8.11 37.49
N ARG A 44 -19.31 9.13 38.35
CA ARG A 44 -18.75 10.48 38.41
C ARG A 44 -19.21 11.45 37.32
N CYS A 45 -20.36 12.01 37.62
CA CYS A 45 -20.88 13.23 37.08
C CYS A 45 -19.89 14.40 37.25
N VAL A 46 -19.70 15.17 36.19
CA VAL A 46 -19.37 16.58 36.30
C VAL A 46 -20.51 17.19 37.17
N ASP A 47 -20.18 17.84 38.27
CA ASP A 47 -21.14 18.50 39.15
C ASP A 47 -22.14 19.28 38.31
N VAL A 48 -23.42 19.08 38.57
CA VAL A 48 -24.51 19.82 37.91
C VAL A 48 -24.36 21.28 38.32
N VAL A 49 -23.72 22.07 37.49
CA VAL A 49 -23.66 23.52 37.65
C VAL A 49 -24.99 24.04 37.14
N ASP A 50 -25.85 24.48 38.06
CA ASP A 50 -27.20 25.02 37.75
C ASP A 50 -27.15 26.33 36.94
N ASP A 51 -26.00 27.00 36.86
CA ASP A 51 -25.83 28.21 36.07
C ASP A 51 -25.24 27.87 34.66
N PRO A 52 -26.06 28.07 33.58
CA PRO A 52 -25.63 27.81 32.22
C PRO A 52 -24.38 28.59 31.77
N GLN A 53 -24.19 29.81 32.31
CA GLN A 53 -23.06 30.64 31.91
C GLN A 53 -21.73 30.14 32.49
N LEU A 54 -21.73 29.75 33.75
CA LEU A 54 -20.57 29.15 34.41
C LEU A 54 -20.20 27.82 33.78
N PHE A 55 -21.20 26.99 33.46
CA PHE A 55 -20.96 25.72 32.71
C PHE A 55 -20.33 25.97 31.35
N ILE A 56 -20.85 26.91 30.55
CA ILE A 56 -20.29 27.23 29.22
C ILE A 56 -18.85 27.75 29.33
N GLN A 57 -18.53 28.51 30.37
CA GLN A 57 -17.14 28.99 30.58
C GLN A 57 -16.19 27.84 30.90
N SER A 58 -16.56 26.91 31.78
CA SER A 58 -15.73 25.74 32.12
C SER A 58 -15.49 24.84 30.91
N VAL A 59 -16.53 24.60 30.14
CA VAL A 59 -16.48 23.74 28.93
C VAL A 59 -15.68 24.39 27.81
N ARG A 60 -15.67 25.72 27.67
CA ARG A 60 -14.85 26.43 26.68
C ARG A 60 -13.35 26.21 26.86
N GLN A 61 -12.87 26.05 28.09
CA GLN A 61 -11.48 25.67 28.34
C GLN A 61 -11.20 24.25 27.84
N GLN A 62 -12.10 23.31 28.07
CA GLN A 62 -11.98 21.94 27.57
C GLN A 62 -11.99 21.87 26.03
N PHE A 63 -12.80 22.71 25.35
CA PHE A 63 -12.79 22.79 23.89
C PHE A 63 -11.43 23.21 23.30
N LYS A 64 -10.68 24.06 24.03
CA LYS A 64 -9.33 24.48 23.61
C LYS A 64 -8.28 23.39 23.83
N LEU A 65 -8.40 22.63 24.91
CA LEU A 65 -7.49 21.52 25.26
C LEU A 65 -7.73 20.28 24.40
N GLY A 66 -8.96 20.14 23.83
CA GLY A 66 -9.36 18.95 23.08
C GLY A 66 -9.87 17.84 23.99
N PHE A 67 -10.32 16.74 23.39
CA PHE A 67 -10.84 15.57 24.09
C PHE A 67 -10.02 14.33 23.74
N SER A 68 -9.76 13.50 24.75
CA SER A 68 -9.10 12.20 24.58
C SER A 68 -10.06 11.06 24.22
N GLY A 69 -11.39 11.29 24.40
CA GLY A 69 -12.42 10.29 24.13
C GLY A 69 -13.75 10.91 23.77
N VAL A 70 -14.75 10.08 23.42
CA VAL A 70 -16.05 10.48 22.88
C VAL A 70 -17.08 10.73 23.97
N ASP A 71 -16.95 10.09 25.14
CA ASP A 71 -17.99 10.08 26.20
C ASP A 71 -18.21 11.47 26.80
N ILE A 72 -17.13 12.20 27.08
CA ILE A 72 -17.22 13.54 27.70
C ILE A 72 -17.94 14.54 26.76
N PRO A 73 -17.53 14.70 25.47
CA PRO A 73 -18.22 15.64 24.58
C PRO A 73 -19.68 15.25 24.30
N VAL A 74 -20.04 13.96 24.32
CA VAL A 74 -21.42 13.49 24.20
C VAL A 74 -22.24 13.93 25.43
N SER A 75 -21.70 13.77 26.63
CA SER A 75 -22.34 14.24 27.88
C SER A 75 -22.54 15.76 27.88
N ILE A 76 -21.51 16.51 27.47
CA ILE A 76 -21.58 17.98 27.32
C ILE A 76 -22.69 18.39 26.34
N PHE A 77 -22.81 17.69 25.20
CA PHE A 77 -23.87 17.98 24.23
C PHE A 77 -25.26 17.84 24.84
N HIS A 78 -25.52 16.75 25.57
CA HIS A 78 -26.80 16.51 26.21
C HIS A 78 -27.12 17.57 27.27
N GLN A 79 -26.14 17.98 28.08
CA GLN A 79 -26.31 19.05 29.07
C GLN A 79 -26.59 20.41 28.41
N LEU A 80 -25.83 20.80 27.38
CA LEU A 80 -26.05 22.04 26.62
C LEU A 80 -27.46 22.07 25.98
N ASN A 81 -27.92 20.93 25.47
CA ASN A 81 -29.24 20.84 24.84
C ASN A 81 -30.41 20.85 25.86
N TYR A 82 -30.12 20.52 27.12
CA TYR A 82 -31.11 20.54 28.22
C TYR A 82 -31.42 21.96 28.73
N PHE A 83 -30.43 22.86 28.69
CA PHE A 83 -30.62 24.23 29.21
C PHE A 83 -31.77 24.99 28.53
N ARG A 84 -32.47 25.82 29.34
CA ARG A 84 -33.53 26.73 28.90
C ARG A 84 -33.29 28.11 29.48
N PRO A 85 -33.02 29.19 28.72
CA PRO A 85 -32.87 29.19 27.24
C PRO A 85 -31.65 28.41 26.75
N ARG A 86 -31.76 27.86 25.55
CA ARG A 86 -30.64 27.12 24.95
C ARG A 86 -29.45 28.03 24.66
N PRO A 87 -28.21 27.52 24.77
CA PRO A 87 -27.02 28.24 24.34
C PRO A 87 -27.06 28.57 22.86
N SER A 88 -26.28 29.58 22.45
CA SER A 88 -26.17 29.96 21.05
C SER A 88 -25.52 28.84 20.22
N ILE A 89 -25.83 28.78 18.92
CA ILE A 89 -25.25 27.84 17.96
C ILE A 89 -23.70 27.85 17.95
N ILE A 90 -23.09 28.98 18.33
CA ILE A 90 -21.64 29.15 18.43
C ILE A 90 -21.00 28.16 19.41
N VAL A 91 -21.66 27.92 20.57
CA VAL A 91 -21.16 26.99 21.59
C VAL A 91 -21.17 25.54 21.05
N PHE A 92 -22.24 25.17 20.37
CA PHE A 92 -22.36 23.85 19.73
C PHE A 92 -21.33 23.69 18.61
N ASN A 93 -21.08 24.71 17.79
CA ASN A 93 -20.06 24.66 16.74
C ASN A 93 -18.65 24.49 17.32
N GLN A 94 -18.35 25.10 18.48
CA GLN A 94 -17.08 24.90 19.17
C GLN A 94 -16.93 23.44 19.64
N LEU A 95 -17.99 22.86 20.22
CA LEU A 95 -18.04 21.45 20.63
C LEU A 95 -17.82 20.52 19.41
N PHE A 96 -18.55 20.72 18.33
CA PHE A 96 -18.46 19.89 17.12
C PHE A 96 -17.08 19.98 16.45
N THR A 97 -16.48 21.17 16.46
CA THR A 97 -15.10 21.35 15.98
C THR A 97 -14.10 20.60 16.85
N ALA A 98 -14.28 20.59 18.17
CA ALA A 98 -13.43 19.83 19.08
C ALA A 98 -13.62 18.32 18.90
N MET A 99 -14.88 17.84 18.75
CA MET A 99 -15.18 16.43 18.47
C MET A 99 -14.57 15.93 17.16
N SER A 100 -14.60 16.75 16.12
CA SER A 100 -14.02 16.38 14.80
C SER A 100 -12.49 16.24 14.79
N LYS A 101 -11.82 16.67 15.86
CA LYS A 101 -10.35 16.59 16.04
C LYS A 101 -9.89 15.45 16.94
N ILE A 102 -10.79 14.66 17.51
CA ILE A 102 -10.46 13.52 18.37
C ILE A 102 -9.68 12.47 17.56
N LYS A 103 -8.56 12.01 18.09
CA LYS A 103 -7.72 10.97 17.47
C LYS A 103 -7.76 9.71 18.34
N PRO A 104 -7.60 8.49 17.77
CA PRO A 104 -7.39 8.22 16.33
C PRO A 104 -8.68 8.24 15.49
N HIS A 105 -9.86 8.10 16.11
CA HIS A 105 -11.15 7.93 15.41
C HIS A 105 -12.13 9.03 15.80
N PRO A 106 -12.22 10.13 15.03
CA PRO A 106 -13.16 11.20 15.30
C PRO A 106 -14.62 10.70 15.14
N PRO A 107 -15.54 11.03 16.06
CA PRO A 107 -16.94 10.58 16.03
C PRO A 107 -17.78 11.40 15.04
N LEU A 108 -17.44 11.36 13.75
CA LEU A 108 -18.05 12.22 12.72
C LEU A 108 -19.54 11.93 12.51
N SER A 109 -19.95 10.66 12.57
CA SER A 109 -21.36 10.27 12.49
C SER A 109 -22.18 10.82 13.67
N THR A 110 -21.60 10.86 14.86
CA THR A 110 -22.23 11.43 16.06
C THR A 110 -22.40 12.95 15.91
N VAL A 111 -21.39 13.65 15.40
CA VAL A 111 -21.47 15.08 15.10
C VAL A 111 -22.60 15.38 14.12
N VAL A 112 -22.73 14.59 13.04
CA VAL A 112 -23.81 14.71 12.07
C VAL A 112 -25.18 14.51 12.74
N THR A 113 -25.31 13.49 13.59
CA THR A 113 -26.56 13.21 14.33
C THR A 113 -26.94 14.37 15.25
N PHE A 114 -25.98 14.92 15.98
CA PHE A 114 -26.20 16.04 16.89
C PHE A 114 -26.59 17.33 16.17
N CYS A 115 -25.94 17.62 15.04
CA CYS A 115 -26.34 18.76 14.20
C CYS A 115 -27.77 18.62 13.70
N ASN A 116 -28.18 17.43 13.26
CA ASN A 116 -29.56 17.18 12.83
C ASN A 116 -30.56 17.31 13.99
N GLN A 117 -30.21 16.85 15.19
CA GLN A 117 -31.06 17.03 16.39
C GLN A 117 -31.26 18.52 16.76
N LEU A 118 -30.21 19.34 16.65
CA LEU A 118 -30.31 20.77 16.89
C LEU A 118 -31.23 21.45 15.87
N GLU A 119 -31.09 21.09 14.59
CA GLU A 119 -31.97 21.63 13.54
C GLU A 119 -33.43 21.25 13.75
N LEU A 120 -33.72 19.98 14.05
CA LEU A 120 -35.07 19.51 14.40
C LEU A 120 -35.65 20.20 15.66
N SER A 121 -34.80 20.62 16.57
CA SER A 121 -35.18 21.34 17.78
C SER A 121 -35.33 22.85 17.59
N GLY A 122 -35.26 23.36 16.35
CA GLY A 122 -35.49 24.75 15.97
C GLY A 122 -34.25 25.66 15.98
N LEU A 123 -33.08 25.17 16.34
CA LEU A 123 -31.82 25.91 16.21
C LEU A 123 -31.35 25.89 14.75
N ARG A 124 -31.38 27.05 14.08
CA ARG A 124 -30.95 27.16 12.68
C ARG A 124 -29.43 27.06 12.56
N PRO A 125 -28.90 26.16 11.71
CA PRO A 125 -27.49 26.12 11.41
C PRO A 125 -27.01 27.43 10.78
N ASP A 126 -25.87 27.91 11.22
CA ASP A 126 -25.17 29.03 10.61
C ASP A 126 -24.18 28.54 9.55
N CYS A 127 -23.50 29.47 8.89
CA CYS A 127 -22.48 29.17 7.87
C CYS A 127 -21.38 28.24 8.41
N HIS A 128 -20.99 28.37 9.67
CA HIS A 128 -19.96 27.57 10.30
C HIS A 128 -20.43 26.13 10.57
N SER A 129 -21.67 25.96 11.04
CA SER A 129 -22.30 24.63 11.21
C SER A 129 -22.34 23.86 9.88
N VAL A 130 -22.69 24.55 8.78
CA VAL A 130 -22.72 23.92 7.45
C VAL A 130 -21.34 23.48 7.00
N CYS A 131 -20.29 24.28 7.27
CA CYS A 131 -18.91 23.91 6.97
C CYS A 131 -18.45 22.69 7.79
N ILE A 132 -18.79 22.63 9.08
CA ILE A 132 -18.47 21.46 9.95
C ILE A 132 -19.16 20.20 9.40
N LEU A 133 -20.46 20.28 9.10
CA LEU A 133 -21.23 19.16 8.54
C LEU A 133 -20.67 18.70 7.20
N ALA A 134 -20.37 19.63 6.30
CA ALA A 134 -19.77 19.32 5.00
C ALA A 134 -18.43 18.58 5.18
N ASN A 135 -17.60 19.04 6.12
CA ASN A 135 -16.34 18.37 6.45
C ASN A 135 -16.56 16.95 6.98
N CYS A 136 -17.53 16.76 7.90
CA CYS A 136 -17.87 15.45 8.43
C CYS A 136 -18.33 14.50 7.31
N TYR A 137 -19.21 14.94 6.41
CA TYR A 137 -19.66 14.12 5.28
C TYR A 137 -18.52 13.79 4.30
N CYS A 138 -17.61 14.73 4.04
CA CYS A 138 -16.43 14.48 3.21
C CYS A 138 -15.53 13.38 3.79
N HIS A 139 -15.25 13.43 5.09
CA HIS A 139 -14.46 12.40 5.77
C HIS A 139 -15.18 11.06 5.91
N LEU A 140 -16.51 11.04 5.88
CA LEU A 140 -17.32 9.82 5.84
C LEU A 140 -17.46 9.24 4.41
N GLY A 141 -16.78 9.81 3.41
CA GLY A 141 -16.85 9.39 2.00
C GLY A 141 -18.18 9.76 1.31
N ARG A 142 -19.04 10.56 1.96
CA ARG A 142 -20.38 10.92 1.45
C ARG A 142 -20.41 12.32 0.86
N VAL A 143 -19.60 12.54 -0.15
CA VAL A 143 -19.41 13.87 -0.76
C VAL A 143 -20.70 14.44 -1.35
N ASP A 144 -21.59 13.57 -1.85
CA ASP A 144 -22.88 13.99 -2.41
C ASP A 144 -23.75 14.74 -1.40
N PHE A 145 -23.73 14.31 -0.14
CA PHE A 145 -24.42 15.01 0.94
C PHE A 145 -23.75 16.36 1.27
N ALA A 146 -22.43 16.43 1.18
CA ALA A 146 -21.71 17.70 1.37
C ALA A 146 -22.08 18.73 0.27
N PHE A 147 -22.24 18.28 -0.99
CA PHE A 147 -22.75 19.14 -2.07
C PHE A 147 -24.21 19.54 -1.85
N SER A 148 -25.06 18.64 -1.33
CA SER A 148 -26.44 18.97 -0.99
C SER A 148 -26.53 20.05 0.11
N LEU A 149 -25.60 20.03 1.06
CA LEU A 149 -25.47 21.09 2.07
C LEU A 149 -25.06 22.43 1.47
N LEU A 150 -24.17 22.45 0.47
CA LEU A 150 -23.87 23.69 -0.28
C LEU A 150 -25.14 24.26 -0.94
N GLY A 151 -25.95 23.40 -1.57
CA GLY A 151 -27.23 23.80 -2.16
C GLY A 151 -28.20 24.39 -1.11
N LYS A 152 -28.28 23.78 0.09
CA LYS A 152 -29.05 24.30 1.22
C LYS A 152 -28.52 25.64 1.72
N HIS A 153 -27.20 25.79 1.83
CA HIS A 153 -26.51 27.01 2.23
C HIS A 153 -26.87 28.19 1.30
N ILE A 154 -26.84 27.97 -0.01
CA ILE A 154 -27.22 28.98 -1.01
C ILE A 154 -28.70 29.33 -0.91
N LYS A 155 -29.59 28.35 -0.70
CA LYS A 155 -31.04 28.58 -0.54
C LYS A 155 -31.37 29.39 0.73
N LEU A 156 -30.54 29.29 1.76
CA LEU A 156 -30.66 30.09 2.99
C LEU A 156 -30.14 31.54 2.83
N GLY A 157 -29.69 31.91 1.65
CA GLY A 157 -29.20 33.26 1.34
C GLY A 157 -27.72 33.49 1.66
N TYR A 158 -26.97 32.45 2.06
CA TYR A 158 -25.54 32.58 2.31
C TYR A 158 -24.74 32.40 1.02
N PRO A 159 -23.87 33.33 0.63
CA PRO A 159 -23.01 33.16 -0.54
C PRO A 159 -21.97 32.06 -0.29
N PRO A 160 -21.61 31.26 -1.32
CA PRO A 160 -20.50 30.33 -1.21
C PRO A 160 -19.22 31.06 -0.81
N ASN A 161 -18.53 30.57 0.21
CA ASN A 161 -17.25 31.11 0.64
C ASN A 161 -16.11 30.13 0.33
N VAL A 162 -14.87 30.62 0.38
CA VAL A 162 -13.65 29.83 0.08
C VAL A 162 -13.53 28.62 1.02
N VAL A 163 -14.01 28.72 2.27
CA VAL A 163 -13.90 27.63 3.26
C VAL A 163 -14.73 26.42 2.83
N ILE A 164 -16.02 26.61 2.49
CA ILE A 164 -16.88 25.49 2.09
C ILE A 164 -16.41 24.89 0.75
N ILE A 165 -15.91 25.73 -0.17
CA ILE A 165 -15.36 25.24 -1.43
C ILE A 165 -14.10 24.39 -1.20
N THR A 166 -13.19 24.84 -0.34
CA THR A 166 -11.99 24.08 0.04
C THR A 166 -12.35 22.75 0.71
N THR A 167 -13.38 22.75 1.55
CA THR A 167 -13.90 21.53 2.21
C THR A 167 -14.44 20.53 1.17
N LEU A 168 -15.20 21.00 0.18
CA LEU A 168 -15.73 20.15 -0.89
C LEU A 168 -14.64 19.62 -1.81
N LEU A 169 -13.65 20.45 -2.17
CA LEU A 169 -12.46 20.03 -2.92
C LEU A 169 -11.71 18.92 -2.17
N ASN A 170 -11.45 19.11 -0.88
CA ASN A 170 -10.85 18.08 -0.05
C ASN A 170 -11.69 16.79 -0.02
N GLY A 171 -13.01 16.89 0.10
CA GLY A 171 -13.91 15.74 0.05
C GLY A 171 -13.85 14.97 -1.25
N LEU A 172 -13.80 15.67 -2.39
CA LEU A 172 -13.61 15.04 -3.71
C LEU A 172 -12.26 14.33 -3.81
N ILE A 173 -11.19 14.96 -3.32
CA ILE A 173 -9.84 14.40 -3.30
C ILE A 173 -9.78 13.14 -2.42
N LEU A 174 -10.37 13.17 -1.22
CA LEU A 174 -10.42 12.03 -0.30
C LEU A 174 -11.22 10.85 -0.88
N SER A 175 -12.17 11.13 -1.78
CA SER A 175 -13.00 10.12 -2.46
C SER A 175 -12.47 9.72 -3.83
N ASP A 176 -11.21 10.04 -4.15
CA ASP A 176 -10.51 9.78 -5.42
C ASP A 176 -11.21 10.34 -6.67
N LYS A 177 -12.05 11.37 -6.48
CA LYS A 177 -12.76 12.07 -7.55
C LYS A 177 -12.01 13.35 -7.99
N LEU A 178 -10.76 13.19 -8.43
CA LEU A 178 -9.89 14.34 -8.72
C LEU A 178 -10.35 15.16 -9.93
N HIS A 179 -10.79 14.50 -11.01
CA HIS A 179 -11.27 15.24 -12.20
C HIS A 179 -12.43 16.19 -11.87
N PRO A 180 -13.48 15.79 -11.13
CA PRO A 180 -14.47 16.71 -10.58
C PRO A 180 -13.90 17.82 -9.69
N ALA A 181 -12.84 17.54 -8.91
CA ALA A 181 -12.21 18.56 -8.07
C ALA A 181 -11.53 19.65 -8.90
N VAL A 182 -10.78 19.28 -9.94
CA VAL A 182 -10.17 20.26 -10.87
C VAL A 182 -11.24 21.08 -11.57
N GLN A 183 -12.31 20.45 -12.07
CA GLN A 183 -13.43 21.18 -12.69
C GLN A 183 -14.12 22.14 -11.71
N LEU A 184 -14.26 21.75 -10.44
CA LEU A 184 -14.84 22.63 -9.43
C LEU A 184 -13.94 23.85 -9.19
N LEU A 185 -12.61 23.65 -9.08
CA LEU A 185 -11.64 24.74 -8.91
C LEU A 185 -11.72 25.73 -10.08
N ASP A 186 -11.73 25.25 -11.33
CA ASP A 186 -11.85 26.09 -12.52
C ASP A 186 -13.15 26.90 -12.55
N LYS A 187 -14.27 26.29 -12.14
CA LYS A 187 -15.56 26.97 -12.03
C LYS A 187 -15.55 28.06 -10.96
N VAL A 188 -14.95 27.79 -9.82
CA VAL A 188 -14.83 28.73 -8.70
C VAL A 188 -14.03 29.96 -9.11
N VAL A 189 -12.91 29.75 -9.81
CA VAL A 189 -12.09 30.85 -10.36
C VAL A 189 -12.86 31.66 -11.39
N LYS A 190 -13.60 31.00 -12.31
CA LYS A 190 -14.45 31.69 -13.32
C LYS A 190 -15.57 32.51 -12.69
N LEU A 191 -16.08 32.13 -11.54
CA LEU A 191 -17.10 32.85 -10.78
C LEU A 191 -16.54 34.02 -9.95
N GLY A 192 -15.25 34.31 -10.06
CA GLY A 192 -14.60 35.42 -9.36
C GLY A 192 -14.27 35.14 -7.89
N LEU A 193 -14.50 33.93 -7.39
CA LEU A 193 -14.03 33.51 -6.06
C LEU A 193 -12.52 33.21 -6.17
N GLN A 194 -11.73 33.84 -5.32
CA GLN A 194 -10.28 33.61 -5.31
C GLN A 194 -9.93 32.48 -4.35
N PRO A 195 -9.46 31.30 -4.86
CA PRO A 195 -8.93 30.26 -4.00
C PRO A 195 -7.75 30.78 -3.18
N ASN A 196 -7.65 30.35 -1.92
CA ASN A 196 -6.52 30.71 -1.06
C ASN A 196 -5.40 29.67 -1.12
N LEU A 197 -4.31 29.93 -0.41
CA LEU A 197 -3.15 29.03 -0.36
C LEU A 197 -3.54 27.63 0.16
N ILE A 198 -4.51 27.53 1.08
CA ILE A 198 -5.01 26.24 1.62
C ILE A 198 -5.74 25.45 0.54
N THR A 199 -6.54 26.13 -0.30
CA THR A 199 -7.25 25.50 -1.44
C THR A 199 -6.26 24.91 -2.44
N TYR A 200 -5.24 25.68 -2.82
CA TYR A 200 -4.19 25.19 -3.73
C TYR A 200 -3.39 24.06 -3.08
N GLY A 201 -3.01 24.18 -1.80
CA GLY A 201 -2.30 23.13 -1.07
C GLY A 201 -3.08 21.80 -1.04
N ALA A 202 -4.40 21.86 -0.87
CA ALA A 202 -5.26 20.67 -0.93
C ALA A 202 -5.22 20.02 -2.32
N MET A 203 -5.29 20.82 -3.38
CA MET A 203 -5.23 20.34 -4.76
C MET A 203 -3.88 19.73 -5.10
N PHE A 204 -2.76 20.35 -4.68
CA PHE A 204 -1.43 19.78 -4.85
C PHE A 204 -1.30 18.41 -4.16
N LYS A 205 -1.72 18.31 -2.89
CA LYS A 205 -1.73 17.02 -2.17
C LYS A 205 -2.57 15.96 -2.88
N GLY A 206 -3.71 16.36 -3.45
CA GLY A 206 -4.59 15.45 -4.20
C GLY A 206 -3.93 14.94 -5.47
N LEU A 207 -3.39 15.83 -6.30
CA LEU A 207 -2.70 15.52 -7.55
C LEU A 207 -1.47 14.62 -7.30
N CYS A 208 -0.66 14.98 -6.31
CA CYS A 208 0.53 14.23 -5.92
C CYS A 208 0.17 12.83 -5.38
N ARG A 209 -0.95 12.68 -4.64
CA ARG A 209 -1.35 11.37 -4.10
C ARG A 209 -1.68 10.34 -5.18
N ILE A 210 -2.22 10.77 -6.32
CA ILE A 210 -2.55 9.88 -7.45
C ILE A 210 -1.44 9.81 -8.50
N GLY A 211 -0.30 10.49 -8.30
CA GLY A 211 0.82 10.51 -9.25
C GLY A 211 0.62 11.40 -10.48
N ASP A 212 -0.41 12.28 -10.51
CA ASP A 212 -0.55 13.25 -11.63
C ASP A 212 0.39 14.45 -11.46
N ASN A 213 1.69 14.16 -11.58
CA ASN A 213 2.74 15.17 -11.49
C ASN A 213 2.65 16.22 -12.61
N ALA A 214 2.20 15.82 -13.80
CA ALA A 214 2.00 16.75 -14.92
C ALA A 214 0.87 17.73 -14.62
N GLY A 215 -0.24 17.27 -14.05
CA GLY A 215 -1.34 18.10 -13.58
C GLY A 215 -0.91 19.06 -12.47
N ALA A 216 -0.11 18.57 -11.53
CA ALA A 216 0.43 19.36 -10.44
C ALA A 216 1.36 20.48 -10.94
N LEU A 217 2.26 20.20 -11.89
CA LEU A 217 3.08 21.24 -12.53
C LEU A 217 2.24 22.29 -13.28
N ARG A 218 1.23 21.84 -14.05
CA ARG A 218 0.31 22.80 -14.72
C ARG A 218 -0.39 23.71 -13.71
N LEU A 219 -0.81 23.15 -12.56
CA LEU A 219 -1.43 23.92 -11.49
C LEU A 219 -0.44 24.93 -10.88
N LEU A 220 0.84 24.55 -10.66
CA LEU A 220 1.90 25.45 -10.20
C LEU A 220 2.08 26.64 -11.15
N ARG A 221 2.22 26.36 -12.46
CA ARG A 221 2.39 27.42 -13.47
C ARG A 221 1.15 28.34 -13.57
N ASN A 222 -0.05 27.79 -13.42
CA ASN A 222 -1.28 28.59 -13.38
C ASN A 222 -1.34 29.46 -12.12
N MET A 223 -0.95 28.94 -10.96
CA MET A 223 -0.88 29.69 -9.72
C MET A 223 0.11 30.85 -9.84
N GLU A 224 1.30 30.63 -10.37
CA GLU A 224 2.33 31.67 -10.59
C GLU A 224 1.85 32.81 -11.49
N ARG A 225 1.02 32.51 -12.51
CA ARG A 225 0.52 33.51 -13.47
C ARG A 225 -0.69 34.27 -12.98
N LYS A 226 -1.59 33.62 -12.23
CA LYS A 226 -2.95 34.14 -11.99
C LYS A 226 -3.28 34.40 -10.53
N ALA A 227 -2.57 33.76 -9.56
CA ALA A 227 -2.87 33.96 -8.16
C ALA A 227 -2.23 35.24 -7.60
N PRO A 228 -2.90 35.93 -6.68
CA PRO A 228 -2.35 37.14 -6.04
C PRO A 228 -1.22 36.85 -5.03
N PHE A 229 -0.89 35.58 -4.81
CA PHE A 229 0.16 35.11 -3.90
C PHE A 229 1.09 34.14 -4.62
N LYS A 230 2.35 34.13 -4.21
CA LYS A 230 3.37 33.23 -4.79
C LYS A 230 3.35 31.86 -4.09
N PRO A 231 3.69 30.77 -4.83
CA PRO A 231 3.93 29.46 -4.21
C PRO A 231 5.02 29.56 -3.13
N GLY A 232 4.75 28.96 -1.97
CA GLY A 232 5.72 28.91 -0.86
C GLY A 232 6.41 27.54 -0.79
N VAL A 233 7.29 27.38 0.23
CA VAL A 233 8.07 26.17 0.47
C VAL A 233 7.20 24.91 0.50
N VAL A 234 6.05 24.94 1.17
CA VAL A 234 5.14 23.79 1.31
C VAL A 234 4.68 23.21 -0.03
N ILE A 235 4.40 24.08 -1.02
CA ILE A 235 3.97 23.64 -2.35
C ILE A 235 5.11 22.96 -3.09
N TYR A 236 6.30 23.59 -3.09
CA TYR A 236 7.49 23.01 -3.71
C TYR A 236 7.88 21.69 -3.06
N SER A 237 7.92 21.62 -1.72
CA SER A 237 8.24 20.39 -0.98
C SER A 237 7.24 19.26 -1.28
N THR A 238 5.92 19.58 -1.39
CA THR A 238 4.89 18.60 -1.76
C THR A 238 5.11 18.04 -3.18
N LEU A 239 5.48 18.89 -4.13
CA LEU A 239 5.77 18.47 -5.51
C LEU A 239 7.06 17.65 -5.57
N ILE A 240 8.12 18.11 -4.92
CA ILE A 240 9.40 17.38 -4.84
C ILE A 240 9.18 16.00 -4.23
N ASP A 241 8.39 15.88 -3.15
CA ASP A 241 8.03 14.59 -2.53
C ASP A 241 7.31 13.65 -3.52
N SER A 242 6.37 14.19 -4.30
CA SER A 242 5.66 13.41 -5.31
C SER A 242 6.60 12.90 -6.41
N PHE A 243 7.47 13.75 -6.93
CA PHE A 243 8.45 13.33 -7.93
C PHE A 243 9.45 12.29 -7.39
N CYS A 244 9.90 12.44 -6.15
CA CYS A 244 10.77 11.46 -5.49
C CYS A 244 10.08 10.09 -5.32
N LYS A 245 8.79 10.06 -4.92
CA LYS A 245 8.00 8.83 -4.80
C LYS A 245 7.80 8.11 -6.14
N ASP A 246 7.62 8.87 -7.20
CA ASP A 246 7.46 8.33 -8.56
C ASP A 246 8.81 8.05 -9.25
N ARG A 247 9.93 8.12 -8.51
CA ARG A 247 11.30 7.91 -8.99
C ARG A 247 11.74 8.88 -10.09
N LEU A 248 11.14 10.05 -10.17
CA LEU A 248 11.43 11.11 -11.13
C LEU A 248 12.40 12.14 -10.52
N LEU A 249 13.54 11.67 -10.02
CA LEU A 249 14.51 12.50 -9.29
C LEU A 249 15.07 13.68 -10.10
N PRO A 250 15.39 13.57 -11.41
CA PRO A 250 15.85 14.72 -12.19
C PRO A 250 14.86 15.89 -12.13
N GLN A 251 13.55 15.63 -12.27
CA GLN A 251 12.51 16.65 -12.20
C GLN A 251 12.37 17.24 -10.78
N ALA A 252 12.55 16.42 -9.74
CA ALA A 252 12.57 16.88 -8.36
C ALA A 252 13.73 17.85 -8.10
N LEU A 253 14.92 17.55 -8.62
CA LEU A 253 16.10 18.41 -8.53
C LEU A 253 15.95 19.71 -9.33
N ASP A 254 15.31 19.65 -10.49
CA ASP A 254 15.02 20.86 -11.27
C ASP A 254 14.07 21.79 -10.51
N LEU A 255 13.03 21.25 -9.86
CA LEU A 255 12.14 22.02 -8.99
C LEU A 255 12.87 22.59 -7.77
N PHE A 256 13.81 21.85 -7.20
CA PHE A 256 14.63 22.32 -6.08
C PHE A 256 15.55 23.49 -6.50
N LYS A 257 16.18 23.39 -7.67
CA LYS A 257 16.97 24.50 -8.25
C LYS A 257 16.09 25.72 -8.55
N GLU A 258 14.91 25.50 -9.14
CA GLU A 258 13.94 26.54 -9.43
C GLU A 258 13.47 27.26 -8.16
N MET A 259 13.16 26.49 -7.08
CA MET A 259 12.78 27.00 -5.78
C MET A 259 13.85 27.95 -5.23
N LYS A 260 15.14 27.55 -5.25
CA LYS A 260 16.27 28.37 -4.82
C LYS A 260 16.43 29.61 -5.69
N ALA A 261 16.34 29.48 -7.00
CA ALA A 261 16.43 30.60 -7.95
C ALA A 261 15.33 31.67 -7.74
N LYS A 262 14.17 31.27 -7.25
CA LYS A 262 13.05 32.17 -6.91
C LYS A 262 13.18 32.79 -5.50
N GLY A 263 14.26 32.52 -4.79
CA GLY A 263 14.50 33.02 -3.43
C GLY A 263 13.62 32.34 -2.37
N ILE A 264 13.03 31.16 -2.67
CA ILE A 264 12.30 30.36 -1.69
C ILE A 264 13.31 29.43 -1.03
N LEU A 265 13.57 29.66 0.26
CA LEU A 265 14.55 28.86 1.00
C LEU A 265 13.98 27.45 1.27
N PRO A 266 14.71 26.39 0.89
CA PRO A 266 14.35 25.03 1.25
C PRO A 266 14.37 24.85 2.77
N ASP A 267 13.46 24.07 3.30
CA ASP A 267 13.38 23.69 4.71
C ASP A 267 13.88 22.26 4.96
N VAL A 268 13.89 21.84 6.22
CA VAL A 268 14.29 20.48 6.64
C VAL A 268 13.50 19.41 5.85
N VAL A 269 12.19 19.62 5.65
CA VAL A 269 11.34 18.68 4.93
C VAL A 269 11.78 18.53 3.47
N THR A 270 12.12 19.64 2.82
CA THR A 270 12.59 19.63 1.42
C THR A 270 13.88 18.83 1.27
N TYR A 271 14.88 19.10 2.13
CA TYR A 271 16.15 18.38 2.11
C TYR A 271 15.97 16.89 2.41
N THR A 272 15.25 16.55 3.50
CA THR A 272 15.00 15.15 3.90
C THR A 272 14.29 14.36 2.80
N THR A 273 13.33 14.98 2.12
CA THR A 273 12.60 14.35 1.01
C THR A 273 13.51 14.04 -0.18
N LEU A 274 14.38 14.99 -0.56
CA LEU A 274 15.35 14.78 -1.64
C LEU A 274 16.39 13.72 -1.27
N ILE A 275 16.96 13.79 -0.06
CA ILE A 275 17.89 12.79 0.46
C ILE A 275 17.25 11.40 0.36
N ARG A 276 16.02 11.24 0.85
CA ARG A 276 15.27 9.98 0.75
C ARG A 276 15.06 9.53 -0.69
N GLY A 277 14.72 10.47 -1.60
CA GLY A 277 14.56 10.20 -3.03
C GLY A 277 15.85 9.70 -3.68
N MET A 278 17.00 10.33 -3.37
CA MET A 278 18.33 9.91 -3.84
C MET A 278 18.71 8.54 -3.29
N CYS A 279 18.48 8.33 -1.98
CA CYS A 279 18.74 7.05 -1.31
C CYS A 279 17.96 5.90 -1.96
N ASN A 280 16.68 6.10 -2.27
CA ASN A 280 15.83 5.08 -2.92
C ASN A 280 16.27 4.72 -4.35
N LEU A 281 17.09 5.55 -4.98
CA LEU A 281 17.64 5.34 -6.33
C LEU A 281 19.12 4.96 -6.34
N GLY A 282 19.73 4.77 -5.17
CA GLY A 282 21.14 4.40 -5.05
C GLY A 282 22.12 5.54 -5.35
N GLN A 283 21.69 6.81 -5.26
CA GLN A 283 22.55 7.99 -5.48
C GLN A 283 23.09 8.51 -4.15
N TRP A 284 24.02 7.78 -3.58
CA TRP A 284 24.50 7.96 -2.22
C TRP A 284 25.39 9.16 -2.03
N ASP A 285 26.31 9.40 -2.98
CA ASP A 285 27.24 10.52 -2.93
C ASP A 285 26.48 11.85 -3.07
N ASP A 286 25.50 11.90 -3.97
CA ASP A 286 24.62 13.06 -4.11
C ASP A 286 23.82 13.33 -2.83
N ALA A 287 23.37 12.28 -2.13
CA ALA A 287 22.67 12.42 -0.85
C ALA A 287 23.56 12.98 0.26
N LYS A 288 24.86 12.57 0.32
CA LYS A 288 25.87 13.14 1.24
C LYS A 288 26.15 14.61 0.93
N ASP A 289 26.28 14.94 -0.34
CA ASP A 289 26.51 16.32 -0.77
C ASP A 289 25.32 17.21 -0.39
N LEU A 290 24.11 16.70 -0.54
CA LEU A 290 22.89 17.42 -0.17
C LEU A 290 22.76 17.58 1.36
N LEU A 291 23.18 16.59 2.16
CA LEU A 291 23.29 16.72 3.63
C LEU A 291 24.32 17.79 4.00
N SER A 292 25.46 17.80 3.31
CA SER A 292 26.51 18.80 3.54
C SER A 292 26.01 20.20 3.18
N GLU A 293 25.28 20.36 2.09
CA GLU A 293 24.61 21.62 1.71
C GLU A 293 23.61 22.07 2.79
N MET A 294 22.78 21.15 3.30
CA MET A 294 21.82 21.42 4.37
C MET A 294 22.51 21.98 5.62
N LEU A 295 23.62 21.34 6.04
CA LEU A 295 24.39 21.76 7.19
C LEU A 295 25.07 23.12 6.97
N ASN A 296 25.64 23.38 5.79
CA ASN A 296 26.26 24.64 5.42
C ASN A 296 25.26 25.80 5.40
N ASN A 297 24.02 25.52 5.07
CA ASN A 297 22.92 26.48 5.13
C ASN A 297 22.35 26.67 6.55
N SER A 298 23.01 26.13 7.58
CA SER A 298 22.58 26.20 8.98
C SER A 298 21.18 25.57 9.23
N ILE A 299 20.76 24.63 8.38
CA ILE A 299 19.52 23.87 8.57
C ILE A 299 19.89 22.60 9.32
N ALA A 300 19.41 22.48 10.56
CA ALA A 300 19.69 21.31 11.40
C ALA A 300 18.89 20.10 10.91
N PRO A 301 19.56 18.95 10.60
CA PRO A 301 18.83 17.72 10.31
C PRO A 301 18.02 17.25 11.51
N GLU A 302 16.83 16.75 11.27
CA GLU A 302 15.94 16.15 12.27
C GLU A 302 16.14 14.62 12.35
N ILE A 303 15.49 13.98 13.31
CA ILE A 303 15.54 12.52 13.52
C ILE A 303 15.27 11.77 12.22
N GLU A 304 14.26 12.20 11.46
CA GLU A 304 13.86 11.56 10.19
C GLU A 304 14.99 11.60 9.13
N THR A 305 15.77 12.70 9.08
CA THR A 305 16.89 12.83 8.13
C THR A 305 18.00 11.83 8.48
N TYR A 306 18.38 11.76 9.76
CA TYR A 306 19.41 10.83 10.24
C TYR A 306 18.98 9.38 10.08
N SER A 307 17.75 9.03 10.45
CA SER A 307 17.22 7.67 10.33
C SER A 307 17.15 7.21 8.87
N THR A 308 16.81 8.13 7.94
CA THR A 308 16.83 7.85 6.49
C THR A 308 18.24 7.52 6.00
N LEU A 309 19.24 8.27 6.46
CA LEU A 309 20.65 8.03 6.09
C LEU A 309 21.17 6.71 6.68
N ILE A 310 20.86 6.43 7.95
CA ILE A 310 21.24 5.18 8.61
C ILE A 310 20.62 3.98 7.87
N ASP A 311 19.32 4.01 7.59
CA ASP A 311 18.61 2.96 6.83
C ASP A 311 19.25 2.73 5.46
N MET A 312 19.61 3.81 4.78
CA MET A 312 20.30 3.78 3.51
C MET A 312 21.65 3.04 3.59
N TYR A 313 22.54 3.51 4.46
CA TYR A 313 23.87 2.91 4.62
C TYR A 313 23.78 1.44 5.02
N CYS A 314 22.78 1.08 5.85
CA CYS A 314 22.54 -0.30 6.24
C CYS A 314 22.13 -1.19 5.05
N LYS A 315 21.27 -0.69 4.16
CA LYS A 315 20.83 -1.43 2.96
C LYS A 315 21.96 -1.66 1.96
N GLU A 316 22.96 -0.77 1.94
CA GLU A 316 24.18 -0.94 1.13
C GLU A 316 25.23 -1.87 1.76
N GLY A 317 25.01 -2.28 2.99
CA GLY A 317 25.99 -3.03 3.75
C GLY A 317 27.08 -2.18 4.42
N ASN A 318 27.00 -0.85 4.33
CA ASN A 318 27.94 0.11 4.93
C ASN A 318 27.53 0.45 6.38
N VAL A 319 27.44 -0.58 7.22
CA VAL A 319 26.89 -0.45 8.59
C VAL A 319 27.82 0.37 9.50
N ASP A 320 29.10 0.41 9.21
CA ASP A 320 30.08 1.19 10.00
C ASP A 320 29.86 2.70 9.79
N GLU A 321 29.54 3.13 8.57
CA GLU A 321 29.14 4.51 8.24
C GLU A 321 27.78 4.85 8.87
N ALA A 322 26.83 3.92 8.83
CA ALA A 322 25.52 4.09 9.50
C ALA A 322 25.72 4.35 11.00
N ARG A 323 26.63 3.62 11.65
CA ARG A 323 27.00 3.83 13.04
C ARG A 323 27.63 5.21 13.27
N ALA A 324 28.52 5.65 12.39
CA ALA A 324 29.13 6.98 12.49
C ALA A 324 28.07 8.10 12.39
N ILE A 325 27.03 7.91 11.58
CA ILE A 325 25.89 8.84 11.51
C ILE A 325 25.09 8.85 12.82
N LEU A 326 24.87 7.69 13.47
CA LEU A 326 24.22 7.62 14.78
C LEU A 326 25.04 8.38 15.85
N GLU A 327 26.36 8.21 15.84
CA GLU A 327 27.24 8.93 16.74
C GLU A 327 27.25 10.45 16.45
N LEU A 328 27.17 10.87 15.18
CA LEU A 328 27.06 12.28 14.80
C LEU A 328 25.73 12.88 15.29
N MET A 329 24.62 12.14 15.14
CA MET A 329 23.29 12.51 15.60
C MET A 329 23.29 12.80 17.12
N THR A 330 23.85 11.89 17.92
CA THR A 330 23.92 12.02 19.37
C THR A 330 24.86 13.16 19.80
N LYS A 331 26.03 13.33 19.15
CA LYS A 331 26.94 14.45 19.38
C LYS A 331 26.29 15.81 19.11
N ARG A 332 25.32 15.88 18.20
CA ARG A 332 24.55 17.10 17.89
C ARG A 332 23.36 17.32 18.82
N GLY A 333 23.14 16.45 19.79
CA GLY A 333 22.06 16.55 20.76
C GLY A 333 20.70 16.07 20.22
N VAL A 334 20.67 15.45 19.05
CA VAL A 334 19.46 14.81 18.51
C VAL A 334 19.40 13.40 19.06
N GLN A 335 18.39 13.10 19.89
CA GLN A 335 18.23 11.78 20.48
C GLN A 335 17.69 10.79 19.44
N PRO A 336 18.33 9.62 19.25
CA PRO A 336 17.80 8.56 18.42
C PRO A 336 16.45 8.07 18.97
N ASP A 337 15.59 7.60 18.09
CA ASP A 337 14.34 6.95 18.44
C ASP A 337 14.37 5.44 18.10
N VAL A 338 13.25 4.76 18.37
CA VAL A 338 13.11 3.32 18.08
C VAL A 338 13.35 3.02 16.59
N ILE A 339 12.91 3.92 15.69
CA ILE A 339 13.07 3.77 14.24
C ILE A 339 14.53 3.82 13.84
N THR A 340 15.29 4.76 14.42
CA THR A 340 16.73 4.91 14.19
C THR A 340 17.50 3.65 14.58
N TYR A 341 17.22 3.12 15.79
CA TYR A 341 17.85 1.89 16.25
C TYR A 341 17.45 0.67 15.42
N ASN A 342 16.17 0.55 15.05
CA ASN A 342 15.69 -0.55 14.21
C ASN A 342 16.33 -0.55 12.82
N ALA A 343 16.58 0.63 12.24
CA ALA A 343 17.28 0.75 10.96
C ALA A 343 18.73 0.22 11.05
N LEU A 344 19.47 0.59 12.11
CA LEU A 344 20.83 0.11 12.31
C LEU A 344 20.87 -1.39 12.67
N LEU A 345 19.87 -1.86 13.43
CA LEU A 345 19.68 -3.25 13.79
C LEU A 345 19.48 -4.12 12.53
N ASP A 346 18.63 -3.68 11.60
CA ASP A 346 18.43 -4.37 10.32
C ASP A 346 19.74 -4.45 9.52
N GLY A 347 20.54 -3.40 9.51
CA GLY A 347 21.86 -3.38 8.90
C GLY A 347 22.80 -4.47 9.46
N TYR A 348 22.92 -4.60 10.79
CA TYR A 348 23.71 -5.68 11.40
C TYR A 348 23.13 -7.06 11.07
N CYS A 349 21.79 -7.22 11.08
CA CYS A 349 21.13 -8.46 10.69
C CYS A 349 21.39 -8.83 9.23
N LEU A 350 21.39 -7.86 8.31
CA LEU A 350 21.68 -8.10 6.88
C LEU A 350 23.13 -8.55 6.66
N ARG A 351 24.08 -8.02 7.43
CA ARG A 351 25.51 -8.45 7.40
C ARG A 351 25.78 -9.76 8.15
N GLY A 352 24.79 -10.31 8.88
CA GLY A 352 24.96 -11.50 9.71
C GLY A 352 25.72 -11.25 11.02
N GLU A 353 25.91 -10.01 11.41
CA GLU A 353 26.62 -9.61 12.63
C GLU A 353 25.69 -9.65 13.85
N MET A 354 25.06 -10.84 14.10
CA MET A 354 24.00 -11.00 15.10
C MET A 354 24.43 -10.61 16.52
N ALA A 355 25.67 -10.87 16.91
CA ALA A 355 26.18 -10.46 18.23
C ALA A 355 26.22 -8.92 18.40
N LYS A 356 26.51 -8.18 17.32
CA LYS A 356 26.45 -6.70 17.36
C LYS A 356 25.00 -6.22 17.38
N ALA A 357 24.11 -6.92 16.71
CA ALA A 357 22.67 -6.65 16.72
C ALA A 357 22.08 -6.80 18.14
N GLU A 358 22.40 -7.89 18.84
CA GLU A 358 22.01 -8.11 20.26
C GLU A 358 22.55 -6.98 21.16
N ASN A 359 23.84 -6.68 21.06
CA ASN A 359 24.46 -5.61 21.85
C ASN A 359 23.84 -4.24 21.57
N LEU A 360 23.37 -3.99 20.32
CA LEU A 360 22.69 -2.74 19.96
C LEU A 360 21.35 -2.61 20.70
N VAL A 361 20.61 -3.70 20.92
CA VAL A 361 19.38 -3.69 21.72
C VAL A 361 19.68 -3.36 23.18
N ASP A 362 20.79 -3.89 23.73
CA ASP A 362 21.23 -3.55 25.08
C ASP A 362 21.59 -2.05 25.22
N ILE A 363 22.20 -1.46 24.19
CA ILE A 363 22.49 -0.03 24.13
C ILE A 363 21.19 0.77 24.08
N MET A 364 20.27 0.38 23.21
CA MET A 364 18.94 1.00 23.07
C MET A 364 18.20 1.06 24.43
N VAL A 365 18.21 -0.05 25.19
CA VAL A 365 17.61 -0.08 26.52
C VAL A 365 18.34 0.82 27.52
N LYS A 366 19.69 0.86 27.49
CA LYS A 366 20.50 1.75 28.33
C LYS A 366 20.23 3.23 28.05
N ASP A 367 19.95 3.56 26.80
CA ASP A 367 19.60 4.92 26.39
C ASP A 367 18.13 5.27 26.73
N GLY A 368 17.42 4.38 27.42
CA GLY A 368 16.05 4.58 27.87
C GLY A 368 14.99 4.38 26.78
N ILE A 369 15.37 3.79 25.66
CA ILE A 369 14.46 3.51 24.55
C ILE A 369 13.97 2.08 24.66
N VAL A 370 12.65 1.91 24.78
CA VAL A 370 12.04 0.59 24.93
C VAL A 370 11.93 -0.09 23.56
N PRO A 371 12.53 -1.29 23.37
CA PRO A 371 12.34 -2.08 22.16
C PRO A 371 10.86 -2.36 21.91
N ASP A 372 10.46 -2.32 20.65
CA ASP A 372 9.10 -2.61 20.22
C ASP A 372 9.03 -3.95 19.46
N ILE A 373 7.83 -4.33 19.01
CA ILE A 373 7.64 -5.59 18.25
C ILE A 373 8.44 -5.58 16.94
N VAL A 374 8.70 -4.42 16.33
CA VAL A 374 9.51 -4.30 15.11
C VAL A 374 10.98 -4.64 15.42
N THR A 375 11.50 -4.18 16.56
CA THR A 375 12.87 -4.52 17.03
C THR A 375 13.05 -6.04 17.11
N PHE A 376 12.12 -6.74 17.76
CA PHE A 376 12.19 -8.19 17.89
C PHE A 376 11.97 -8.91 16.57
N ASN A 377 11.02 -8.46 15.74
CA ASN A 377 10.80 -9.03 14.41
C ASN A 377 12.03 -8.89 13.51
N THR A 378 12.78 -7.79 13.62
CA THR A 378 14.05 -7.58 12.90
C THR A 378 15.11 -8.60 13.33
N LEU A 379 15.28 -8.81 14.65
CA LEU A 379 16.21 -9.85 15.16
C LEU A 379 15.80 -11.26 14.75
N ILE A 380 14.51 -11.61 14.91
CA ILE A 380 13.96 -12.92 14.53
C ILE A 380 14.22 -13.18 13.04
N ASN A 381 13.96 -12.18 12.19
CA ASN A 381 14.23 -12.26 10.75
C ASN A 381 15.73 -12.42 10.47
N GLY A 382 16.58 -11.69 11.19
CA GLY A 382 18.04 -11.83 11.12
C GLY A 382 18.49 -13.26 11.44
N TYR A 383 18.05 -13.81 12.56
CA TYR A 383 18.36 -15.20 12.93
C TYR A 383 17.86 -16.21 11.89
N CYS A 384 16.64 -16.05 11.41
CA CYS A 384 16.05 -16.92 10.38
C CYS A 384 16.85 -16.88 9.07
N LYS A 385 17.26 -15.70 8.60
CA LYS A 385 18.07 -15.55 7.37
C LYS A 385 19.45 -16.22 7.49
N HIS A 386 20.03 -16.21 8.69
CA HIS A 386 21.34 -16.79 8.96
C HIS A 386 21.29 -18.22 9.50
N LYS A 387 20.17 -18.93 9.28
CA LYS A 387 19.97 -20.35 9.66
C LYS A 387 20.16 -20.62 11.17
N GLN A 388 19.85 -19.65 12.01
CA GLN A 388 19.87 -19.77 13.46
C GLN A 388 18.43 -19.82 14.02
N VAL A 389 17.57 -20.64 13.40
CA VAL A 389 16.12 -20.65 13.68
C VAL A 389 15.83 -21.05 15.13
N ASP A 390 16.67 -21.87 15.77
CA ASP A 390 16.49 -22.21 17.18
C ASP A 390 16.57 -20.99 18.10
N LYS A 391 17.48 -20.06 17.83
CA LYS A 391 17.54 -18.81 18.60
C LYS A 391 16.30 -17.92 18.35
N ALA A 392 15.80 -17.91 17.12
CA ALA A 392 14.56 -17.21 16.81
C ALA A 392 13.36 -17.78 17.58
N VAL A 393 13.28 -19.11 17.70
CA VAL A 393 12.24 -19.81 18.49
C VAL A 393 12.33 -19.41 19.96
N VAL A 394 13.51 -19.50 20.56
CA VAL A 394 13.73 -19.11 21.97
C VAL A 394 13.35 -17.66 22.20
N MET A 395 13.72 -16.75 21.29
CA MET A 395 13.36 -15.34 21.41
C MET A 395 11.85 -15.10 21.39
N VAL A 396 11.10 -15.82 20.53
CA VAL A 396 9.62 -15.74 20.52
C VAL A 396 9.04 -16.29 21.84
N GLU A 397 9.60 -17.37 22.38
CA GLU A 397 9.18 -17.93 23.66
C GLU A 397 9.46 -16.96 24.82
N ASP A 398 10.62 -16.32 24.83
CA ASP A 398 10.98 -15.30 25.82
C ASP A 398 10.04 -14.10 25.80
N ILE A 399 9.67 -13.60 24.61
CA ILE A 399 8.67 -12.53 24.47
C ILE A 399 7.33 -12.97 25.08
N CYS A 400 6.97 -14.24 24.89
CA CYS A 400 5.73 -14.80 25.39
C CYS A 400 5.69 -15.02 26.91
N LEU A 401 6.82 -15.34 27.52
CA LEU A 401 6.94 -15.75 28.92
C LEU A 401 7.23 -14.59 29.89
N ASN A 402 8.00 -13.60 29.45
CA ASN A 402 8.54 -12.56 30.34
C ASN A 402 7.55 -11.44 30.68
N GLY A 403 6.25 -11.57 30.36
CA GLY A 403 5.23 -10.59 30.74
C GLY A 403 5.51 -9.18 30.18
N THR A 404 6.34 -9.08 29.16
CA THR A 404 6.57 -7.85 28.43
C THR A 404 5.25 -7.40 27.82
N HIS A 405 5.01 -6.09 27.74
CA HIS A 405 3.81 -5.54 27.06
C HIS A 405 3.80 -5.85 25.54
N ILE A 406 4.80 -6.60 25.06
CA ILE A 406 5.00 -6.94 23.67
C ILE A 406 4.40 -8.32 23.43
N THR A 407 3.52 -8.40 22.45
CA THR A 407 2.90 -9.66 22.01
C THR A 407 3.35 -10.00 20.59
N PRO A 408 3.75 -11.25 20.30
CA PRO A 408 4.04 -11.66 18.94
C PRO A 408 2.86 -11.38 18.01
N ASP A 409 3.15 -10.81 16.86
CA ASP A 409 2.17 -10.44 15.84
C ASP A 409 2.21 -11.41 14.64
N VAL A 410 1.42 -11.12 13.62
CA VAL A 410 1.39 -11.91 12.37
C VAL A 410 2.76 -12.00 11.72
N VAL A 411 3.56 -10.91 11.77
CA VAL A 411 4.90 -10.86 11.17
C VAL A 411 5.86 -11.80 11.90
N THR A 412 5.80 -11.83 13.23
CA THR A 412 6.60 -12.71 14.08
C THR A 412 6.40 -14.19 13.71
N TYR A 413 5.12 -14.64 13.75
CA TYR A 413 4.80 -16.03 13.45
C TYR A 413 5.06 -16.40 12.00
N ARG A 414 4.71 -15.53 11.05
CA ARG A 414 4.95 -15.74 9.63
C ARG A 414 6.44 -15.95 9.33
N THR A 415 7.30 -15.07 9.86
CA THR A 415 8.76 -15.16 9.66
C THR A 415 9.32 -16.47 10.20
N LEU A 416 8.87 -16.87 11.40
CA LEU A 416 9.32 -18.11 12.03
C LEU A 416 8.82 -19.36 11.29
N ILE A 417 7.54 -19.39 10.90
CA ILE A 417 6.93 -20.49 10.16
C ILE A 417 7.62 -20.67 8.79
N ASP A 418 7.86 -19.56 8.07
CA ASP A 418 8.54 -19.59 6.78
C ASP A 418 9.97 -20.15 6.90
N ALA A 419 10.72 -19.71 7.93
CA ALA A 419 12.07 -20.20 8.19
C ALA A 419 12.08 -21.70 8.55
N LEU A 420 11.16 -22.15 9.42
CA LEU A 420 11.03 -23.56 9.80
C LEU A 420 10.68 -24.44 8.59
N CYS A 421 9.78 -23.97 7.71
CA CYS A 421 9.45 -24.67 6.46
C CYS A 421 10.67 -24.77 5.53
N LYS A 422 11.45 -23.71 5.39
CA LYS A 422 12.68 -23.69 4.57
C LYS A 422 13.78 -24.59 5.10
N GLU A 423 13.86 -24.76 6.43
CA GLU A 423 14.77 -25.71 7.06
C GLU A 423 14.22 -27.15 7.14
N ASN A 424 13.08 -27.42 6.49
CA ASN A 424 12.43 -28.72 6.47
C ASN A 424 11.96 -29.22 7.85
N ARG A 425 11.73 -28.32 8.80
CA ARG A 425 11.25 -28.56 10.15
C ARG A 425 9.73 -28.39 10.25
N LEU A 426 9.01 -29.07 9.36
CA LEU A 426 7.58 -28.88 9.13
C LEU A 426 6.72 -29.10 10.39
N GLN A 427 7.08 -30.08 11.25
CA GLN A 427 6.31 -30.36 12.47
C GLN A 427 6.31 -29.15 13.43
N PHE A 428 7.48 -28.53 13.62
CA PHE A 428 7.60 -27.33 14.44
C PHE A 428 6.87 -26.13 13.81
N ALA A 429 6.89 -26.03 12.47
CA ALA A 429 6.13 -24.98 11.76
C ALA A 429 4.62 -25.11 12.02
N LEU A 430 4.08 -26.33 12.01
CA LEU A 430 2.68 -26.60 12.31
C LEU A 430 2.33 -26.31 13.78
N GLU A 431 3.21 -26.65 14.71
CA GLU A 431 3.03 -26.31 16.13
C GLU A 431 2.98 -24.80 16.36
N LYS A 432 3.87 -24.03 15.71
CA LYS A 432 3.86 -22.58 15.79
C LYS A 432 2.65 -21.96 15.09
N PHE A 433 2.15 -22.57 14.03
CA PHE A 433 0.90 -22.17 13.38
C PHE A 433 -0.32 -22.39 14.29
N ASP A 434 -0.38 -23.51 14.99
CA ASP A 434 -1.45 -23.78 15.96
C ASP A 434 -1.33 -22.83 17.18
N GLU A 435 -0.11 -22.56 17.67
CA GLU A 435 0.13 -21.55 18.72
C GLU A 435 -0.38 -20.17 18.31
N MET A 436 -0.08 -19.73 17.06
CA MET A 436 -0.56 -18.47 16.50
C MET A 436 -2.09 -18.37 16.59
N LYS A 437 -2.81 -19.42 16.18
CA LYS A 437 -4.28 -19.47 16.24
C LYS A 437 -4.79 -19.43 17.68
N HIS A 438 -4.18 -20.21 18.59
CA HIS A 438 -4.57 -20.24 20.01
C HIS A 438 -4.39 -18.89 20.71
N ARG A 439 -3.41 -18.10 20.30
CA ARG A 439 -3.21 -16.73 20.80
C ARG A 439 -4.13 -15.68 20.14
N GLY A 440 -5.02 -16.11 19.24
CA GLY A 440 -5.94 -15.21 18.54
C GLY A 440 -5.31 -14.37 17.43
N VAL A 441 -4.08 -14.69 17.01
CA VAL A 441 -3.42 -14.04 15.88
C VAL A 441 -3.88 -14.74 14.59
N ALA A 442 -4.64 -14.03 13.76
CA ALA A 442 -5.17 -14.59 12.53
C ALA A 442 -4.06 -14.77 11.47
N PRO A 443 -3.89 -15.99 10.91
CA PRO A 443 -2.93 -16.22 9.83
C PRO A 443 -3.28 -15.43 8.57
N ASP A 444 -2.27 -14.86 7.93
CA ASP A 444 -2.40 -14.14 6.67
C ASP A 444 -2.13 -15.06 5.46
N LEU A 445 -2.34 -14.53 4.26
CA LEU A 445 -2.11 -15.23 2.99
C LEU A 445 -0.67 -15.79 2.89
N VAL A 446 0.32 -15.03 3.35
CA VAL A 446 1.74 -15.43 3.28
C VAL A 446 2.02 -16.60 4.22
N THR A 447 1.45 -16.58 5.42
CA THR A 447 1.57 -17.70 6.39
C THR A 447 1.02 -19.01 5.81
N TYR A 448 -0.19 -18.95 5.21
CA TYR A 448 -0.76 -20.12 4.54
C TYR A 448 0.11 -20.60 3.38
N ASN A 449 0.61 -19.69 2.55
CA ASN A 449 1.44 -20.04 1.40
C ASN A 449 2.78 -20.68 1.81
N SER A 450 3.43 -20.20 2.88
CA SER A 450 4.66 -20.81 3.41
C SER A 450 4.42 -22.23 3.93
N LEU A 451 3.30 -22.47 4.62
CA LEU A 451 2.94 -23.81 5.08
C LEU A 451 2.53 -24.74 3.94
N LEU A 452 1.78 -24.25 2.96
CA LEU A 452 1.42 -25.03 1.77
C LEU A 452 2.67 -25.48 1.02
N ASP A 453 3.61 -24.57 0.78
CA ASP A 453 4.89 -24.90 0.14
C ASP A 453 5.68 -25.93 0.95
N GLY A 454 5.76 -25.76 2.29
CA GLY A 454 6.41 -26.71 3.20
C GLY A 454 5.75 -28.09 3.17
N LEU A 455 4.42 -28.19 3.23
CA LEU A 455 3.67 -29.43 3.17
C LEU A 455 3.85 -30.16 1.84
N LEU A 456 3.78 -29.41 0.74
CA LEU A 456 3.89 -29.98 -0.61
C LEU A 456 5.31 -30.47 -0.90
N LYS A 457 6.35 -29.76 -0.47
CA LYS A 457 7.75 -30.22 -0.57
C LYS A 457 8.02 -31.47 0.25
N ASN A 458 7.29 -31.66 1.35
CA ASN A 458 7.37 -32.87 2.17
C ASN A 458 6.36 -33.97 1.76
N ALA A 459 5.80 -33.89 0.57
CA ALA A 459 4.83 -34.83 0.01
C ALA A 459 3.58 -35.07 0.88
N GLN A 460 3.22 -34.13 1.78
CA GLN A 460 2.01 -34.21 2.63
C GLN A 460 0.80 -33.56 1.92
N ILE A 461 0.45 -34.11 0.76
CA ILE A 461 -0.53 -33.51 -0.16
C ILE A 461 -1.91 -33.34 0.49
N ASP A 462 -2.39 -34.37 1.19
CA ASP A 462 -3.75 -34.34 1.77
C ASP A 462 -3.87 -33.30 2.89
N ARG A 463 -2.78 -33.09 3.66
CA ARG A 463 -2.72 -32.00 4.64
C ARG A 463 -2.69 -30.62 3.96
N ALA A 464 -1.94 -30.49 2.87
CA ALA A 464 -1.92 -29.23 2.09
C ALA A 464 -3.32 -28.90 1.53
N MET A 465 -4.05 -29.89 1.00
CA MET A 465 -5.40 -29.70 0.52
C MET A 465 -6.40 -29.36 1.64
N SER A 466 -6.20 -29.92 2.83
CA SER A 466 -6.98 -29.56 4.03
C SER A 466 -6.69 -28.12 4.47
N LEU A 467 -5.42 -27.72 4.47
CA LEU A 467 -5.00 -26.37 4.82
C LEU A 467 -5.56 -25.32 3.83
N ARG A 468 -5.62 -25.65 2.52
CA ARG A 468 -6.29 -24.78 1.53
C ARG A 468 -7.77 -24.56 1.87
N ARG A 469 -8.48 -25.62 2.25
CA ARG A 469 -9.90 -25.51 2.67
C ARG A 469 -10.05 -24.66 3.94
N GLU A 470 -9.15 -24.82 4.91
CA GLU A 470 -9.11 -24.00 6.13
C GLU A 470 -8.91 -22.53 5.79
N MET A 471 -7.97 -22.23 4.90
CA MET A 471 -7.70 -20.86 4.39
C MET A 471 -8.97 -20.21 3.79
N GLU A 472 -9.69 -20.95 2.94
CA GLU A 472 -10.93 -20.47 2.32
C GLU A 472 -12.04 -20.26 3.37
N ASN A 473 -12.18 -21.15 4.34
CA ASN A 473 -13.15 -21.06 5.44
C ASN A 473 -12.87 -19.82 6.32
N ASN A 474 -11.60 -19.49 6.53
CA ASN A 474 -11.17 -18.30 7.27
C ASN A 474 -11.23 -17.01 6.43
N ARG A 475 -11.86 -17.07 5.23
CA ARG A 475 -12.02 -15.94 4.31
C ARG A 475 -10.70 -15.35 3.79
N VAL A 476 -9.62 -16.09 3.84
CA VAL A 476 -8.37 -15.73 3.19
C VAL A 476 -8.42 -16.29 1.77
N ALA A 477 -8.58 -15.42 0.79
CA ALA A 477 -8.71 -15.84 -0.61
C ALA A 477 -7.36 -16.32 -1.17
N PRO A 478 -7.27 -17.55 -1.73
CA PRO A 478 -6.09 -18.00 -2.45
C PRO A 478 -5.76 -17.08 -3.63
N ASP A 479 -4.50 -16.73 -3.80
CA ASP A 479 -3.98 -15.95 -4.91
C ASP A 479 -3.30 -16.85 -5.98
N MET A 480 -2.76 -16.23 -7.02
CA MET A 480 -2.05 -16.95 -8.08
C MET A 480 -0.86 -17.75 -7.56
N PHE A 481 -0.14 -17.21 -6.59
CA PHE A 481 0.99 -17.91 -5.96
C PHE A 481 0.53 -19.19 -5.25
N THR A 482 -0.58 -19.10 -4.49
CA THR A 482 -1.20 -20.26 -3.82
C THR A 482 -1.54 -21.37 -4.82
N TYR A 483 -2.24 -21.01 -5.91
CA TYR A 483 -2.61 -21.99 -6.95
C TYR A 483 -1.38 -22.59 -7.64
N ASN A 484 -0.41 -21.79 -8.03
CA ASN A 484 0.82 -22.24 -8.67
C ASN A 484 1.61 -23.20 -7.76
N THR A 485 1.69 -22.88 -6.46
CA THR A 485 2.36 -23.74 -5.46
C THR A 485 1.65 -25.09 -5.35
N ILE A 486 0.32 -25.12 -5.26
CA ILE A 486 -0.47 -26.35 -5.14
C ILE A 486 -0.35 -27.19 -6.43
N ILE A 487 -0.54 -26.58 -7.60
CA ILE A 487 -0.47 -27.30 -8.89
C ILE A 487 0.92 -27.89 -9.10
N ASN A 488 1.98 -27.14 -8.79
CA ASN A 488 3.36 -27.66 -8.88
C ASN A 488 3.62 -28.78 -7.88
N GLY A 489 3.15 -28.66 -6.63
CA GLY A 489 3.27 -29.72 -5.63
C GLY A 489 2.54 -31.00 -6.03
N LEU A 490 1.32 -30.89 -6.57
CA LEU A 490 0.56 -32.02 -7.12
C LEU A 490 1.27 -32.65 -8.31
N TYR A 491 1.89 -31.85 -9.18
CA TYR A 491 2.70 -32.33 -10.29
C TYR A 491 3.90 -33.15 -9.80
N GLU A 492 4.67 -32.65 -8.84
CA GLU A 492 5.84 -33.36 -8.32
C GLU A 492 5.43 -34.68 -7.62
N ALA A 493 4.28 -34.70 -6.94
CA ALA A 493 3.71 -35.89 -6.31
C ALA A 493 3.08 -36.88 -7.30
N GLY A 494 3.01 -36.56 -8.59
CA GLY A 494 2.37 -37.39 -9.61
C GLY A 494 0.85 -37.42 -9.60
N ARG A 495 0.17 -36.58 -8.78
CA ARG A 495 -1.30 -36.45 -8.71
C ARG A 495 -1.83 -35.52 -9.80
N LEU A 496 -1.54 -35.87 -11.07
CA LEU A 496 -1.78 -35.00 -12.23
C LEU A 496 -3.25 -34.67 -12.48
N ALA A 497 -4.18 -35.58 -12.19
CA ALA A 497 -5.61 -35.35 -12.34
C ALA A 497 -6.10 -34.22 -11.42
N GLU A 498 -5.66 -34.22 -10.16
CA GLU A 498 -6.02 -33.19 -9.20
C GLU A 498 -5.36 -31.83 -9.54
N ALA A 499 -4.16 -31.84 -10.12
CA ALA A 499 -3.55 -30.61 -10.63
C ALA A 499 -4.40 -29.93 -11.70
N VAL A 500 -5.00 -30.70 -12.62
CA VAL A 500 -5.94 -30.20 -13.63
C VAL A 500 -7.24 -29.70 -12.99
N GLU A 501 -7.76 -30.37 -11.96
CA GLU A 501 -8.93 -29.93 -11.22
C GLU A 501 -8.69 -28.58 -10.53
N VAL A 502 -7.56 -28.45 -9.82
CA VAL A 502 -7.17 -27.18 -9.16
C VAL A 502 -7.00 -26.04 -10.17
N TYR A 503 -6.45 -26.33 -11.35
CA TYR A 503 -6.35 -25.35 -12.42
C TYR A 503 -7.74 -24.91 -12.94
N SER A 504 -8.68 -25.87 -13.10
CA SER A 504 -10.04 -25.55 -13.51
C SER A 504 -10.76 -24.65 -12.49
N HIS A 505 -10.51 -24.86 -11.19
CA HIS A 505 -11.00 -23.97 -10.13
C HIS A 505 -10.41 -22.55 -10.23
N LEU A 506 -9.13 -22.43 -10.56
CA LEU A 506 -8.46 -21.13 -10.76
C LEU A 506 -9.13 -20.37 -11.91
N VAL A 507 -9.34 -21.04 -13.04
CA VAL A 507 -10.02 -20.45 -14.22
C VAL A 507 -11.44 -20.01 -13.90
N ALA A 508 -12.20 -20.85 -13.18
CA ALA A 508 -13.57 -20.55 -12.78
C ALA A 508 -13.68 -19.31 -11.87
N ARG A 509 -12.64 -18.99 -11.11
CA ARG A 509 -12.56 -17.76 -10.28
C ARG A 509 -12.18 -16.50 -11.06
N GLY A 510 -11.88 -16.61 -12.35
CA GLY A 510 -11.52 -15.46 -13.18
C GLY A 510 -10.16 -14.83 -12.86
N LEU A 511 -9.24 -15.57 -12.21
CA LEU A 511 -7.90 -15.08 -11.92
C LEU A 511 -7.07 -14.99 -13.21
N CYS A 512 -6.37 -13.86 -13.40
CA CYS A 512 -5.48 -13.67 -14.54
C CYS A 512 -4.26 -14.61 -14.42
N ARG A 513 -4.13 -15.54 -15.38
CA ARG A 513 -3.04 -16.51 -15.42
C ARG A 513 -1.75 -15.84 -15.88
N ASP A 514 -0.66 -16.13 -15.19
CA ASP A 514 0.68 -15.66 -15.53
C ASP A 514 1.48 -16.71 -16.32
N VAL A 515 2.63 -16.32 -16.83
CA VAL A 515 3.55 -17.21 -17.57
C VAL A 515 3.92 -18.43 -16.73
N THR A 516 4.01 -18.30 -15.39
CA THR A 516 4.35 -19.39 -14.48
C THR A 516 3.24 -20.43 -14.44
N THR A 517 1.98 -19.99 -14.35
CA THR A 517 0.79 -20.87 -14.34
C THR A 517 0.73 -21.69 -15.62
N TYR A 518 0.85 -21.03 -16.78
CA TYR A 518 0.87 -21.72 -18.08
C TYR A 518 2.00 -22.74 -18.16
N ASN A 519 3.21 -22.38 -17.76
CA ASN A 519 4.35 -23.28 -17.79
C ASN A 519 4.17 -24.52 -16.91
N ILE A 520 3.59 -24.37 -15.71
CA ILE A 520 3.30 -25.50 -14.82
C ILE A 520 2.24 -26.41 -15.47
N MET A 521 1.16 -25.85 -16.04
CA MET A 521 0.10 -26.65 -16.67
C MET A 521 0.56 -27.35 -17.94
N ILE A 522 1.35 -26.69 -18.79
CA ILE A 522 2.00 -27.32 -19.94
C ILE A 522 2.84 -28.53 -19.48
N LYS A 523 3.61 -28.36 -18.39
CA LYS A 523 4.42 -29.44 -17.79
C LYS A 523 3.55 -30.62 -17.31
N VAL A 524 2.38 -30.32 -16.69
CA VAL A 524 1.39 -31.32 -16.23
C VAL A 524 0.82 -32.09 -17.43
N LEU A 525 0.38 -31.39 -18.48
CA LEU A 525 -0.22 -31.99 -19.68
C LEU A 525 0.80 -32.82 -20.46
N CYS A 526 2.02 -32.36 -20.61
CA CYS A 526 3.11 -33.11 -21.23
C CYS A 526 3.39 -34.43 -20.49
N ARG A 527 3.38 -34.42 -19.15
CA ARG A 527 3.58 -35.66 -18.35
C ARG A 527 2.41 -36.63 -18.47
N GLN A 528 1.21 -36.15 -18.79
CA GLN A 528 0.03 -36.96 -19.10
C GLN A 528 0.00 -37.47 -20.55
N ALA A 529 1.00 -37.16 -21.37
CA ALA A 529 1.05 -37.39 -22.81
C ALA A 529 -0.09 -36.69 -23.59
N ARG A 530 -0.72 -35.64 -23.03
CA ARG A 530 -1.76 -34.83 -23.65
C ARG A 530 -1.16 -33.65 -24.42
N LEU A 531 -0.37 -33.96 -25.46
CA LEU A 531 0.40 -32.96 -26.20
C LEU A 531 -0.49 -31.97 -26.97
N GLY A 532 -1.62 -32.45 -27.52
CA GLY A 532 -2.60 -31.59 -28.19
C GLY A 532 -3.14 -30.49 -27.28
N ASP A 533 -3.53 -30.86 -26.06
CA ASP A 533 -4.05 -29.90 -25.07
C ASP A 533 -2.93 -28.94 -24.60
N ALA A 534 -1.70 -29.40 -24.51
CA ALA A 534 -0.55 -28.54 -24.15
C ALA A 534 -0.28 -27.49 -25.24
N THR A 535 -0.43 -27.86 -26.52
CA THR A 535 -0.29 -26.93 -27.65
C THR A 535 -1.47 -25.94 -27.72
N GLU A 536 -2.68 -26.40 -27.41
CA GLU A 536 -3.85 -25.53 -27.31
C GLU A 536 -3.69 -24.50 -26.18
N LEU A 537 -3.17 -24.95 -25.03
CA LEU A 537 -2.87 -24.07 -23.90
C LEU A 537 -1.78 -23.04 -24.24
N LEU A 538 -0.81 -23.36 -25.10
CA LEU A 538 0.16 -22.39 -25.61
C LEU A 538 -0.53 -21.31 -26.44
N LYS A 539 -1.51 -21.68 -27.31
CA LYS A 539 -2.27 -20.70 -28.08
C LYS A 539 -3.11 -19.83 -27.17
N GLU A 540 -3.78 -20.42 -26.18
CA GLU A 540 -4.55 -19.67 -25.19
C GLU A 540 -3.68 -18.67 -24.41
N MET A 541 -2.43 -19.04 -24.09
CA MET A 541 -1.46 -18.15 -23.46
C MET A 541 -1.19 -16.91 -24.29
N GLU A 542 -0.98 -17.09 -25.61
CA GLU A 542 -0.74 -16.00 -26.57
C GLU A 542 -1.98 -15.13 -26.76
N ASP A 543 -3.15 -15.74 -26.93
CA ASP A 543 -4.43 -15.04 -27.09
C ASP A 543 -4.78 -14.17 -25.88
N ASN A 544 -4.38 -14.58 -24.68
CA ASN A 544 -4.53 -13.81 -23.43
C ASN A 544 -3.43 -12.76 -23.23
N GLY A 545 -2.55 -12.52 -24.20
CA GLY A 545 -1.49 -11.52 -24.14
C GLY A 545 -0.29 -11.90 -23.26
N CYS A 546 -0.21 -13.17 -22.82
CA CYS A 546 0.95 -13.72 -22.13
C CYS A 546 1.96 -14.26 -23.15
N SER A 547 3.07 -13.58 -23.38
CA SER A 547 4.10 -14.04 -24.31
C SER A 547 4.82 -15.27 -23.77
N PRO A 548 4.89 -16.39 -24.55
CA PRO A 548 5.70 -17.54 -24.20
C PRO A 548 7.17 -17.17 -24.08
N ASN A 549 7.87 -17.78 -23.15
CA ASN A 549 9.29 -17.58 -22.93
C ASN A 549 10.11 -18.84 -23.27
N GLU A 550 11.42 -18.72 -23.18
CA GLU A 550 12.35 -19.84 -23.40
C GLU A 550 11.97 -21.11 -22.62
N ARG A 551 11.54 -20.95 -21.36
CA ARG A 551 11.14 -22.07 -20.49
C ARG A 551 9.85 -22.75 -20.99
N THR A 552 8.91 -21.98 -21.55
CA THR A 552 7.66 -22.51 -22.12
C THR A 552 7.97 -23.47 -23.27
N TYR A 553 8.77 -23.03 -24.24
CA TYR A 553 9.14 -23.85 -25.40
C TYR A 553 9.98 -25.06 -25.00
N ASN A 554 11.00 -24.89 -24.14
CA ASN A 554 11.80 -26.01 -23.65
C ASN A 554 10.94 -27.08 -22.94
N THR A 555 9.91 -26.68 -22.19
CA THR A 555 8.99 -27.61 -21.52
C THR A 555 8.17 -28.40 -22.51
N LEU A 556 7.59 -27.75 -23.54
CA LEU A 556 6.84 -28.41 -24.62
C LEU A 556 7.71 -29.36 -25.42
N ILE A 557 8.88 -28.91 -25.86
CA ILE A 557 9.82 -29.73 -26.64
C ILE A 557 10.21 -30.99 -25.85
N LYS A 558 10.57 -30.83 -24.56
CA LYS A 558 10.88 -32.00 -23.70
C LYS A 558 9.69 -32.94 -23.57
N GLY A 559 8.46 -32.42 -23.43
CA GLY A 559 7.24 -33.21 -23.38
C GLY A 559 7.01 -34.02 -24.66
N CYS A 560 7.16 -33.40 -25.82
CA CYS A 560 7.06 -34.06 -27.12
C CYS A 560 8.12 -35.14 -27.31
N LEU A 561 9.38 -34.86 -26.95
CA LEU A 561 10.47 -35.83 -27.03
C LEU A 561 10.28 -37.03 -26.08
N CYS A 562 9.76 -36.81 -24.88
CA CYS A 562 9.42 -37.89 -23.94
C CYS A 562 8.28 -38.76 -24.43
N ALA A 563 7.37 -38.23 -25.23
CA ALA A 563 6.28 -38.95 -25.88
C ALA A 563 6.63 -39.53 -27.27
N ASN A 564 7.91 -39.45 -27.69
CA ASN A 564 8.41 -39.88 -29.00
C ASN A 564 7.77 -39.13 -30.20
N ASP A 565 7.20 -37.96 -30.01
CA ASP A 565 6.68 -37.12 -31.08
C ASP A 565 7.75 -36.11 -31.53
N VAL A 566 8.66 -36.58 -32.39
CA VAL A 566 9.79 -35.80 -32.91
C VAL A 566 9.31 -34.70 -33.85
N GLY A 567 8.23 -34.93 -34.60
CA GLY A 567 7.67 -33.96 -35.55
C GLY A 567 7.19 -32.69 -34.83
N MET A 568 6.37 -32.87 -33.81
CA MET A 568 5.86 -31.76 -32.98
C MET A 568 7.00 -31.06 -32.20
N ALA A 569 7.98 -31.81 -31.71
CA ALA A 569 9.16 -31.25 -31.05
C ALA A 569 9.95 -30.29 -31.96
N LEU A 570 10.13 -30.66 -33.23
CA LEU A 570 10.82 -29.83 -34.23
C LEU A 570 10.00 -28.59 -34.60
N GLU A 571 8.69 -28.71 -34.72
CA GLU A 571 7.79 -27.56 -34.95
C GLU A 571 7.94 -26.52 -33.85
N HIS A 572 7.88 -26.95 -32.59
CA HIS A 572 8.05 -26.06 -31.44
C HIS A 572 9.48 -25.49 -31.36
N LEU A 573 10.49 -26.23 -31.74
CA LEU A 573 11.86 -25.75 -31.81
C LEU A 573 12.02 -24.66 -32.87
N HIS A 574 11.38 -24.86 -34.04
CA HIS A 574 11.38 -23.85 -35.13
C HIS A 574 10.68 -22.56 -34.64
N ARG A 575 9.54 -22.69 -33.99
CA ARG A 575 8.78 -21.55 -33.46
C ARG A 575 9.58 -20.82 -32.37
N MET A 576 10.24 -21.56 -31.47
CA MET A 576 11.15 -21.02 -30.47
C MET A 576 12.24 -20.14 -31.06
N ARG A 577 12.93 -20.65 -32.12
CA ARG A 577 13.99 -19.92 -32.82
C ARG A 577 13.47 -18.70 -33.57
N SER A 578 12.30 -18.80 -34.21
CA SER A 578 11.70 -17.66 -34.91
C SER A 578 11.39 -16.48 -33.98
N GLN A 579 11.23 -16.76 -32.69
CA GLN A 579 11.06 -15.75 -31.66
C GLN A 579 12.36 -15.32 -30.95
N GLY A 580 13.53 -15.80 -31.44
CA GLY A 580 14.85 -15.41 -30.94
C GLY A 580 15.31 -16.17 -29.69
N PHE A 581 14.65 -17.27 -29.31
CA PHE A 581 15.05 -18.09 -28.17
C PHE A 581 15.93 -19.27 -28.58
N ALA A 582 16.82 -19.73 -27.68
CA ALA A 582 17.68 -20.89 -27.89
C ALA A 582 17.26 -22.07 -26.99
N ALA A 583 17.40 -23.30 -27.48
CA ALA A 583 17.15 -24.49 -26.68
C ALA A 583 18.17 -24.64 -25.55
N ASP A 584 17.73 -25.03 -24.35
CA ASP A 584 18.60 -25.27 -23.20
C ASP A 584 19.48 -26.55 -23.43
N LEU A 585 20.54 -26.67 -22.62
CA LEU A 585 21.46 -27.83 -22.69
C LEU A 585 20.71 -29.17 -22.56
N ASN A 586 19.69 -29.24 -21.72
CA ASN A 586 18.93 -30.48 -21.51
C ASN A 586 18.10 -30.82 -22.76
N THR A 587 17.43 -29.85 -23.36
CA THR A 587 16.66 -30.04 -24.61
C THR A 587 17.58 -30.45 -25.73
N THR A 588 18.73 -29.79 -25.86
CA THR A 588 19.74 -30.12 -26.88
C THR A 588 20.30 -31.53 -26.67
N SER A 589 20.59 -31.93 -25.42
CA SER A 589 21.10 -33.28 -25.15
C SER A 589 20.07 -34.38 -25.44
N LEU A 590 18.76 -34.11 -25.23
CA LEU A 590 17.70 -35.04 -25.63
C LEU A 590 17.63 -35.25 -27.12
N PHE A 591 17.74 -34.19 -27.94
CA PHE A 591 17.82 -34.31 -29.39
C PHE A 591 19.04 -35.09 -29.87
N LEU A 592 20.21 -34.82 -29.27
CA LEU A 592 21.44 -35.58 -29.59
C LEU A 592 21.32 -37.06 -29.22
N GLY A 593 20.67 -37.36 -28.07
CA GLY A 593 20.40 -38.74 -27.66
C GLY A 593 19.46 -39.50 -28.63
N LEU A 594 18.52 -38.80 -29.28
CA LEU A 594 17.63 -39.40 -30.28
C LEU A 594 18.39 -39.73 -31.58
N LEU A 595 19.41 -38.95 -31.98
CA LEU A 595 20.25 -39.24 -33.13
C LEU A 595 21.06 -40.53 -32.97
N THR A 596 21.43 -40.87 -31.72
CA THR A 596 22.21 -42.08 -31.39
C THR A 596 21.33 -43.30 -31.08
N ASN A 597 20.00 -43.12 -30.96
CA ASN A 597 19.07 -44.17 -30.58
C ASN A 597 18.59 -44.95 -31.80
N ASN A 598 18.75 -46.28 -31.77
CA ASN A 598 18.35 -47.18 -32.86
C ASN A 598 16.82 -47.35 -33.00
N ASN A 599 16.03 -46.90 -32.03
CA ASN A 599 14.57 -47.04 -32.03
C ASN A 599 13.83 -45.85 -32.66
N VAL A 600 14.52 -44.83 -33.14
CA VAL A 600 13.95 -43.67 -33.84
C VAL A 600 13.89 -43.95 -35.33
N SER A 601 12.79 -43.57 -35.99
CA SER A 601 12.61 -43.81 -37.44
C SER A 601 13.71 -43.12 -38.25
N ASP A 602 14.09 -43.73 -39.37
CA ASP A 602 15.12 -43.12 -40.25
C ASP A 602 14.66 -41.78 -40.84
N THR A 603 13.35 -41.58 -40.97
CA THR A 603 12.75 -40.32 -41.37
C THR A 603 12.95 -39.23 -40.33
N ASP A 604 12.79 -39.53 -39.03
CA ASP A 604 12.99 -38.58 -37.93
C ASP A 604 14.47 -38.25 -37.74
N LYS A 605 15.36 -39.24 -37.91
CA LYS A 605 16.82 -39.02 -37.92
C LYS A 605 17.26 -38.11 -39.04
N ALA A 606 16.69 -38.29 -40.24
CA ALA A 606 16.97 -37.43 -41.40
C ALA A 606 16.50 -35.99 -41.18
N LEU A 607 15.31 -35.80 -40.56
CA LEU A 607 14.77 -34.49 -40.17
C LEU A 607 15.66 -33.81 -39.13
N LEU A 608 16.07 -34.52 -38.07
CA LEU A 608 16.98 -34.03 -37.05
C LEU A 608 18.33 -33.64 -37.62
N HIS A 609 18.89 -34.50 -38.51
CA HIS A 609 20.19 -34.24 -39.18
C HIS A 609 20.13 -32.99 -40.06
N LYS A 610 19.06 -32.85 -40.84
CA LYS A 610 18.81 -31.65 -41.65
C LYS A 610 18.74 -30.39 -40.76
N TYR A 611 18.07 -30.46 -39.64
CA TYR A 611 17.84 -29.32 -38.76
C TYR A 611 19.09 -28.86 -37.98
N PHE A 612 19.93 -29.80 -37.54
CA PHE A 612 21.10 -29.48 -36.72
C PHE A 612 22.39 -29.30 -37.52
N PHE A 613 22.49 -29.90 -38.71
CA PHE A 613 23.75 -29.94 -39.47
C PHE A 613 23.68 -29.22 -40.83
N VAL A 614 22.53 -29.10 -41.46
CA VAL A 614 22.39 -28.46 -42.78
C VAL A 614 22.08 -26.95 -42.66
N GLU A 615 21.34 -26.50 -41.66
CA GLU A 615 21.05 -25.07 -41.49
C GLU A 615 22.26 -24.25 -41.01
N ARG A 616 23.28 -24.85 -40.39
CA ARG A 616 24.53 -24.13 -40.05
C ARG A 616 25.32 -23.64 -41.28
N HIS A 617 25.18 -24.28 -42.43
CA HIS A 617 25.83 -23.82 -43.64
C HIS A 617 25.09 -22.67 -44.35
N GLY A 618 23.82 -22.41 -44.02
CA GLY A 618 23.07 -21.30 -44.59
C GLY A 618 23.25 -19.97 -43.85
N GLU A 619 23.62 -20.00 -42.56
CA GLU A 619 23.89 -18.78 -41.78
C GLU A 619 25.33 -18.29 -41.92
N ASP A 620 26.31 -19.19 -42.13
CA ASP A 620 27.69 -18.79 -42.37
C ASP A 620 27.88 -18.17 -43.77
N MET A 621 27.13 -18.63 -44.80
CA MET A 621 27.18 -18.03 -46.14
C MET A 621 26.55 -16.62 -46.19
N ARG A 622 25.61 -16.29 -45.33
CA ARG A 622 25.01 -14.92 -45.24
C ARG A 622 25.86 -13.93 -44.45
N LYS A 623 26.78 -14.41 -43.62
CA LYS A 623 27.75 -13.54 -42.92
C LYS A 623 28.97 -13.21 -43.77
N ASP A 624 29.32 -14.11 -44.71
CA ASP A 624 30.43 -13.87 -45.62
C ASP A 624 30.04 -12.95 -46.80
N GLU A 625 28.75 -12.91 -47.20
CA GLU A 625 28.26 -11.96 -48.21
C GLU A 625 28.05 -10.54 -47.67
N ALA A 626 27.86 -10.36 -46.35
CA ALA A 626 27.69 -9.04 -45.70
C ALA A 626 29.03 -8.36 -45.36
N ASN A 627 30.17 -9.03 -45.56
CA ASN A 627 31.51 -8.47 -45.33
C ASN A 627 32.29 -8.17 -46.64
N CYS A 628 31.64 -8.22 -47.80
CA CYS A 628 32.24 -7.94 -49.11
C CYS A 628 31.60 -6.74 -49.83
N ASP A 629 30.94 -5.80 -49.12
CA ASP A 629 30.57 -4.50 -49.69
C ASP A 629 31.10 -3.33 -48.83
#